data_40b805b681b642209e47334905c406d1
#
_entry.id   40b805b681b642209e47334905c406d1
#
_cell.length_a   1.000
_cell.length_b   1.000
_cell.length_c   1.000
_cell.angle_alpha   90.00
_cell.angle_beta   90.00
_cell.angle_gamma   90.00
#
_symmetry.space_group_name_H-M   'P 1'
#
loop_
_entity.id
_entity.type
_entity.pdbx_description
1 polymer ?
#
loop_
_entity_poly.entity_id
_entity_poly.type
_entity_poly.pdbx_seq_one_letter_code
_entity_poly.pdbx_strand_id
1 'polypeptide(L)'
;MNKKMIVAAFVVAMVTLHSCAKTESATAPSADADTTAVEVVEAAPAEEDRSEEIRNRVTYDLAYYELRGPVQVLKEEYHTVTFNQQGELVSLDGYNPFTVNVSQMDPQNPKIKFTRDSKGRIVKQEGWEYLEEYKWDGMRLASSRWDGEGMWGECTFIYNADGYVTSIRSAEGDYDTPPSSTTTSQITYIDFDEYGNWTARKANGNTERRIIEYYPVQ
;
A
#
# COMPACT_ATOMS: atom_id res chain seq x y z
N MET A 1 17.85 -21.70 -22.50
CA MET A 1 17.87 -20.28 -22.08
C MET A 1 16.99 -20.19 -20.87
N ASN A 2 17.56 -20.07 -19.66
CA ASN A 2 16.78 -19.97 -18.43
C ASN A 2 16.20 -18.56 -18.33
N LYS A 3 14.94 -18.38 -18.71
CA LYS A 3 14.17 -17.19 -18.33
C LYS A 3 13.86 -17.32 -16.84
N LYS A 4 14.58 -16.58 -16.01
CA LYS A 4 14.22 -16.39 -14.62
C LYS A 4 12.90 -15.63 -14.59
N MET A 5 11.81 -16.30 -14.26
CA MET A 5 10.53 -15.69 -13.96
C MET A 5 10.73 -14.83 -12.70
N ILE A 6 10.64 -13.53 -12.85
CA ILE A 6 10.70 -12.60 -11.72
C ILE A 6 9.26 -12.52 -11.20
N VAL A 7 8.97 -13.33 -10.19
CA VAL A 7 7.77 -13.13 -9.38
C VAL A 7 8.02 -11.87 -8.56
N ALA A 8 7.48 -10.75 -9.01
CA ALA A 8 7.44 -9.54 -8.22
C ALA A 8 6.44 -9.75 -7.08
N ALA A 9 6.93 -10.26 -5.95
CA ALA A 9 6.14 -10.33 -4.73
C ALA A 9 5.94 -8.91 -4.21
N PHE A 10 4.81 -8.30 -4.52
CA PHE A 10 4.39 -7.03 -3.93
C PHE A 10 4.00 -7.28 -2.47
N VAL A 11 4.66 -6.60 -1.56
CA VAL A 11 4.42 -6.69 -0.12
C VAL A 11 3.93 -5.36 0.42
N VAL A 12 2.82 -5.39 1.12
CA VAL A 12 2.07 -4.21 1.59
C VAL A 12 2.07 -4.09 3.12
N ALA A 13 2.24 -2.92 3.70
CA ALA A 13 2.20 -2.65 5.13
C ALA A 13 1.18 -1.60 5.58
N MET A 14 0.75 -1.67 6.83
CA MET A 14 -0.23 -0.77 7.44
C MET A 14 0.12 -0.23 8.81
N VAL A 15 -0.51 0.88 9.14
CA VAL A 15 -0.42 1.55 10.45
C VAL A 15 -1.76 1.50 11.17
N THR A 16 -1.74 1.13 12.43
CA THR A 16 -2.82 1.36 13.38
C THR A 16 -2.59 2.65 14.14
N LEU A 17 -3.52 3.60 14.03
CA LEU A 17 -3.57 4.79 14.87
C LEU A 17 -3.94 4.36 16.30
N HIS A 18 -3.02 4.51 17.25
CA HIS A 18 -3.33 4.49 18.67
C HIS A 18 -3.53 5.93 19.13
N SER A 19 -4.80 6.33 19.25
CA SER A 19 -5.18 7.52 19.99
C SER A 19 -5.14 7.20 21.49
N CYS A 20 -4.10 7.61 22.19
CA CYS A 20 -4.10 7.67 23.65
C CYS A 20 -4.71 8.99 24.09
N ALA A 21 -6.00 8.98 24.40
CA ALA A 21 -6.62 10.06 25.16
C ALA A 21 -6.13 9.97 26.61
N LYS A 22 -5.31 10.91 27.07
CA LYS A 22 -5.09 11.16 28.48
C LYS A 22 -6.10 12.19 28.97
N THR A 23 -7.01 11.72 29.80
CA THR A 23 -7.91 12.55 30.59
C THR A 23 -7.13 13.00 31.84
N GLU A 24 -6.90 14.27 32.00
CA GLU A 24 -6.58 14.87 33.31
C GLU A 24 -7.62 15.92 33.64
N SER A 25 -8.29 15.63 34.75
CA SER A 25 -9.25 16.49 35.43
C SER A 25 -8.52 17.55 36.24
N ALA A 26 -8.88 18.84 36.11
CA ALA A 26 -8.59 19.84 37.10
C ALA A 26 -9.72 20.88 37.18
N THR A 27 -10.16 21.07 38.37
CA THR A 27 -11.14 21.83 39.06
C THR A 27 -11.20 23.31 38.67
N ALA A 28 -12.44 23.84 38.61
CA ALA A 28 -12.76 25.27 38.52
C ALA A 28 -12.42 26.07 39.77
N PRO A 29 -12.31 27.41 39.64
CA PRO A 29 -13.26 28.24 40.36
C PRO A 29 -13.92 29.35 39.51
N SER A 30 -15.11 29.71 39.96
CA SER A 30 -16.05 30.74 39.56
C SER A 30 -15.52 32.16 39.75
N ALA A 31 -15.88 33.10 38.83
CA ALA A 31 -16.40 34.42 39.15
C ALA A 31 -16.76 35.22 37.89
N ASP A 32 -18.03 35.67 37.86
CA ASP A 32 -18.68 36.91 37.39
C ASP A 32 -18.33 37.57 36.03
N ALA A 33 -19.37 37.54 35.21
CA ALA A 33 -20.00 38.61 34.39
C ALA A 33 -19.17 39.76 33.82
N ASP A 34 -19.13 39.82 32.47
CA ASP A 34 -19.63 41.03 31.76
C ASP A 34 -20.03 40.66 30.32
N THR A 35 -21.21 41.18 29.89
CA THR A 35 -21.83 40.87 28.63
C THR A 35 -21.30 41.81 27.54
N THR A 36 -20.48 41.33 26.65
CA THR A 36 -20.25 41.97 25.36
C THR A 36 -20.38 40.90 24.27
N ALA A 37 -21.39 41.06 23.42
CA ALA A 37 -21.60 40.19 22.29
C ALA A 37 -20.43 40.35 21.30
N VAL A 38 -19.52 39.42 21.30
CA VAL A 38 -18.51 39.24 20.26
C VAL A 38 -19.09 38.29 19.26
N GLU A 39 -19.28 38.81 18.06
CA GLU A 39 -19.62 38.04 16.86
C GLU A 39 -18.54 36.94 16.69
N VAL A 40 -18.90 35.71 17.01
CA VAL A 40 -18.00 34.55 16.79
C VAL A 40 -17.91 34.35 15.30
N VAL A 41 -16.90 34.95 14.70
CA VAL A 41 -16.43 34.51 13.37
C VAL A 41 -15.93 33.09 13.57
N GLU A 42 -16.70 32.12 13.08
CA GLU A 42 -16.31 30.72 13.04
C GLU A 42 -14.99 30.62 12.29
N ALA A 43 -13.89 30.51 13.03
CA ALA A 43 -12.56 30.38 12.43
C ALA A 43 -12.56 29.09 11.60
N ALA A 44 -12.20 29.22 10.31
CA ALA A 44 -11.95 28.06 9.46
C ALA A 44 -11.02 27.08 10.19
N PRO A 45 -11.23 25.75 10.11
CA PRO A 45 -10.38 24.78 10.77
C PRO A 45 -8.91 25.04 10.40
N ALA A 46 -8.05 25.08 11.41
CA ALA A 46 -6.68 25.52 11.29
C ALA A 46 -5.93 24.70 10.22
N GLU A 47 -5.09 25.37 9.45
CA GLU A 47 -4.28 24.74 8.37
C GLU A 47 -3.41 23.58 8.88
N GLU A 48 -3.05 23.59 10.16
CA GLU A 48 -2.32 22.52 10.84
C GLU A 48 -3.03 21.17 10.83
N ASP A 49 -4.34 21.13 10.98
CA ASP A 49 -5.15 19.91 11.04
C ASP A 49 -5.22 19.22 9.65
N ARG A 50 -5.23 20.01 8.58
CA ARG A 50 -5.20 19.50 7.21
C ARG A 50 -3.84 18.91 6.81
N SER A 51 -2.75 19.50 7.28
CA SER A 51 -1.41 19.01 6.98
C SER A 51 -1.14 17.66 7.64
N GLU A 52 -1.66 17.42 8.84
CA GLU A 52 -1.56 16.14 9.53
C GLU A 52 -2.43 15.07 8.86
N GLU A 53 -3.64 15.40 8.46
CA GLU A 53 -4.50 14.50 7.68
C GLU A 53 -3.85 14.08 6.36
N ILE A 54 -3.22 15.02 5.64
CA ILE A 54 -2.50 14.74 4.40
C ILE A 54 -1.28 13.85 4.66
N ARG A 55 -0.51 14.12 5.72
CA ARG A 55 0.66 13.32 6.10
C ARG A 55 0.31 11.88 6.46
N ASN A 56 -0.84 11.68 7.12
CA ASN A 56 -1.30 10.37 7.57
C ASN A 56 -2.25 9.67 6.59
N ARG A 57 -2.44 10.24 5.41
CA ARG A 57 -3.36 9.67 4.40
C ARG A 57 -2.95 8.25 4.02
N VAL A 58 -3.92 7.35 4.08
CA VAL A 58 -3.81 6.00 3.53
C VAL A 58 -5.06 5.71 2.71
N THR A 59 -4.88 5.35 1.45
CA THR A 59 -5.93 4.82 0.57
C THR A 59 -5.67 3.35 0.30
N TYR A 60 -6.63 2.63 -0.27
CA TYR A 60 -6.40 1.25 -0.69
C TYR A 60 -5.28 1.12 -1.72
N ASP A 61 -5.11 2.11 -2.60
CA ASP A 61 -4.04 2.10 -3.59
C ASP A 61 -2.68 2.33 -2.96
N LEU A 62 -2.56 3.31 -2.06
CA LEU A 62 -1.34 3.51 -1.30
C LEU A 62 -1.02 2.29 -0.45
N ALA A 63 -2.02 1.72 0.24
CA ALA A 63 -1.86 0.51 1.04
C ALA A 63 -1.41 -0.70 0.20
N TYR A 64 -1.88 -0.84 -1.05
CA TYR A 64 -1.44 -1.89 -1.96
C TYR A 64 0.08 -1.83 -2.23
N TYR A 65 0.66 -0.63 -2.27
CA TYR A 65 2.10 -0.39 -2.47
C TYR A 65 2.87 -0.11 -1.17
N GLU A 66 2.29 -0.38 0.00
CA GLU A 66 2.91 -0.09 1.31
C GLU A 66 3.27 1.40 1.48
N LEU A 67 2.38 2.29 1.11
CA LEU A 67 2.59 3.73 1.11
C LEU A 67 1.57 4.46 1.97
N ARG A 68 1.98 5.65 2.42
CA ARG A 68 1.13 6.65 3.09
C ARG A 68 1.60 8.07 2.77
N GLY A 69 0.76 9.03 3.10
CA GLY A 69 1.04 10.44 2.86
C GLY A 69 0.70 10.89 1.44
N PRO A 70 1.16 12.07 1.05
CA PRO A 70 0.83 12.69 -0.22
C PRO A 70 1.71 12.19 -1.38
N VAL A 71 1.80 10.88 -1.55
CA VAL A 71 2.66 10.26 -2.57
C VAL A 71 2.20 10.65 -3.96
N GLN A 72 3.13 11.09 -4.79
CA GLN A 72 2.95 11.39 -6.21
C GLN A 72 3.50 10.29 -7.09
N VAL A 73 4.73 9.83 -6.83
CA VAL A 73 5.42 8.82 -7.63
C VAL A 73 6.12 7.82 -6.72
N LEU A 74 5.98 6.55 -7.05
CA LEU A 74 6.79 5.45 -6.54
C LEU A 74 7.63 4.89 -7.69
N LYS A 75 8.95 4.79 -7.49
CA LYS A 75 9.87 4.12 -8.41
C LYS A 75 10.51 2.94 -7.71
N GLU A 76 10.31 1.77 -8.26
CA GLU A 76 10.94 0.50 -7.89
C GLU A 76 11.85 0.03 -9.04
N GLU A 77 12.55 -1.07 -8.85
CA GLU A 77 13.54 -1.55 -9.84
C GLU A 77 12.95 -1.73 -11.25
N TYR A 78 11.68 -2.17 -11.33
CA TYR A 78 11.05 -2.54 -12.61
C TYR A 78 9.83 -1.69 -12.95
N HIS A 79 9.31 -0.92 -12.01
CA HIS A 79 8.04 -0.21 -12.17
C HIS A 79 8.07 1.23 -11.67
N THR A 80 7.36 2.08 -12.38
CA THR A 80 7.04 3.43 -11.95
C THR A 80 5.53 3.55 -11.80
N VAL A 81 5.09 3.91 -10.61
CA VAL A 81 3.68 4.07 -10.26
C VAL A 81 3.39 5.53 -9.96
N THR A 82 2.30 6.08 -10.50
CA THR A 82 1.88 7.44 -10.19
C THR A 82 0.52 7.46 -9.53
N PHE A 83 0.36 8.37 -8.57
CA PHE A 83 -0.87 8.58 -7.83
C PHE A 83 -1.36 10.01 -8.04
N ASN A 84 -2.67 10.26 -7.89
CA ASN A 84 -3.22 11.61 -7.83
C ASN A 84 -3.11 12.19 -6.40
N GLN A 85 -3.50 13.45 -6.23
CA GLN A 85 -3.46 14.13 -4.92
C GLN A 85 -4.37 13.47 -3.86
N GLN A 86 -5.32 12.65 -4.25
CA GLN A 86 -6.19 11.88 -3.36
C GLN A 86 -5.55 10.54 -2.94
N GLY A 87 -4.39 10.19 -3.50
CA GLY A 87 -3.69 8.92 -3.25
C GLY A 87 -4.28 7.74 -4.03
N GLU A 88 -4.97 8.01 -5.14
CA GLU A 88 -5.49 6.98 -6.04
C GLU A 88 -4.50 6.71 -7.16
N LEU A 89 -4.32 5.45 -7.52
CA LEU A 89 -3.46 4.98 -8.61
C LEU A 89 -3.96 5.50 -9.96
N VAL A 90 -3.11 6.24 -10.67
CA VAL A 90 -3.38 6.82 -11.99
C VAL A 90 -2.70 6.05 -13.10
N SER A 91 -1.41 5.72 -12.92
CA SER A 91 -0.68 4.97 -13.94
C SER A 91 0.35 4.02 -13.36
N LEU A 92 0.61 2.96 -14.12
CA LEU A 92 1.71 2.02 -13.96
C LEU A 92 2.53 2.08 -15.24
N ASP A 93 3.83 2.40 -15.15
CA ASP A 93 4.73 2.52 -16.31
C ASP A 93 4.18 3.41 -17.46
N GLY A 94 3.47 4.48 -17.09
CA GLY A 94 2.90 5.45 -18.02
C GLY A 94 1.56 5.06 -18.68
N TYR A 95 0.95 3.92 -18.32
CA TYR A 95 -0.38 3.54 -18.80
C TYR A 95 -1.39 3.40 -17.64
N ASN A 96 -2.68 3.53 -17.93
CA ASN A 96 -3.73 3.29 -16.95
C ASN A 96 -4.02 1.78 -16.82
N PRO A 97 -3.68 1.13 -15.69
CA PRO A 97 -3.81 -0.31 -15.54
C PRO A 97 -5.27 -0.79 -15.44
N PHE A 98 -6.24 0.11 -15.21
CA PHE A 98 -7.67 -0.26 -15.13
C PHE A 98 -8.36 -0.35 -16.48
N THR A 99 -7.72 0.14 -17.56
CA THR A 99 -8.30 0.18 -18.92
C THR A 99 -7.64 -0.79 -19.90
N VAL A 100 -6.67 -1.58 -19.45
CA VAL A 100 -5.96 -2.54 -20.31
C VAL A 100 -6.90 -3.66 -20.78
N ASN A 101 -6.84 -3.98 -22.07
CA ASN A 101 -7.54 -5.13 -22.64
C ASN A 101 -6.62 -6.36 -22.67
N VAL A 102 -6.84 -7.30 -21.76
CA VAL A 102 -6.00 -8.49 -21.60
C VAL A 102 -5.97 -9.35 -22.87
N SER A 103 -7.10 -9.45 -23.60
CA SER A 103 -7.17 -10.25 -24.83
C SER A 103 -6.38 -9.67 -26.02
N GLN A 104 -5.87 -8.44 -25.88
CA GLN A 104 -5.08 -7.74 -26.90
C GLN A 104 -3.67 -7.41 -26.40
N MET A 105 -3.21 -8.07 -25.35
CA MET A 105 -1.85 -7.88 -24.84
C MET A 105 -0.82 -8.40 -25.83
N ASP A 106 0.23 -7.60 -26.02
CA ASP A 106 1.41 -7.98 -26.77
C ASP A 106 2.38 -8.75 -25.84
N PRO A 107 2.73 -10.01 -26.16
CA PRO A 107 3.70 -10.78 -25.35
C PRO A 107 5.08 -10.14 -25.29
N GLN A 108 5.42 -9.28 -26.27
CA GLN A 108 6.70 -8.57 -26.31
C GLN A 108 6.69 -7.30 -25.43
N ASN A 109 5.49 -6.80 -25.11
CA ASN A 109 5.29 -5.64 -24.23
C ASN A 109 4.09 -5.91 -23.30
N PRO A 110 4.24 -6.85 -22.35
CA PRO A 110 3.16 -7.26 -21.46
C PRO A 110 2.78 -6.09 -20.54
N LYS A 111 1.49 -5.78 -20.49
CA LYS A 111 0.90 -4.84 -19.55
C LYS A 111 0.18 -5.58 -18.46
N ILE A 112 -0.04 -4.88 -17.35
CA ILE A 112 -0.81 -5.39 -16.21
C ILE A 112 -2.17 -4.69 -16.19
N LYS A 113 -3.25 -5.46 -16.00
CA LYS A 113 -4.58 -4.94 -15.73
C LYS A 113 -4.94 -5.17 -14.27
N PHE A 114 -5.45 -4.14 -13.62
CA PHE A 114 -6.03 -4.24 -12.29
C PHE A 114 -7.57 -4.24 -12.33
N THR A 115 -8.17 -4.99 -11.42
CA THR A 115 -9.61 -4.98 -11.17
C THR A 115 -9.86 -4.63 -9.70
N ARG A 116 -10.87 -3.77 -9.46
CA ARG A 116 -11.29 -3.36 -8.12
C ARG A 116 -12.59 -4.02 -7.71
N ASP A 117 -12.77 -4.20 -6.41
CA ASP A 117 -14.07 -4.54 -5.82
C ASP A 117 -14.93 -3.29 -5.58
N SER A 118 -16.13 -3.50 -5.03
CA SER A 118 -17.07 -2.42 -4.71
C SER A 118 -16.61 -1.44 -3.62
N LYS A 119 -15.55 -1.77 -2.89
CA LYS A 119 -14.90 -0.91 -1.88
C LYS A 119 -13.72 -0.13 -2.45
N GLY A 120 -13.40 -0.30 -3.74
CA GLY A 120 -12.28 0.34 -4.40
C GLY A 120 -10.92 -0.36 -4.20
N ARG A 121 -10.88 -1.56 -3.57
CA ARG A 121 -9.64 -2.31 -3.34
C ARG A 121 -9.22 -3.04 -4.61
N ILE A 122 -7.94 -3.04 -4.94
CA ILE A 122 -7.39 -3.91 -5.99
C ILE A 122 -7.52 -5.36 -5.51
N VAL A 123 -8.33 -6.15 -6.19
CA VAL A 123 -8.59 -7.56 -5.82
C VAL A 123 -8.04 -8.54 -6.86
N LYS A 124 -7.59 -8.03 -8.01
CA LYS A 124 -7.11 -8.88 -9.10
C LYS A 124 -6.10 -8.12 -9.96
N GLN A 125 -5.04 -8.83 -10.34
CA GLN A 125 -4.05 -8.42 -11.34
C GLN A 125 -4.04 -9.46 -12.46
N GLU A 126 -4.11 -9.02 -13.71
CA GLU A 126 -4.06 -9.87 -14.90
C GLU A 126 -2.94 -9.40 -15.83
N GLY A 127 -2.14 -10.32 -16.31
CA GLY A 127 -1.07 -10.09 -17.28
C GLY A 127 -1.13 -11.13 -18.43
N TRP A 128 -0.08 -11.17 -19.23
CA TRP A 128 0.07 -12.24 -20.22
C TRP A 128 0.32 -13.58 -19.51
N GLU A 129 -0.61 -14.54 -19.67
CA GLU A 129 -0.54 -15.88 -19.05
C GLU A 129 -0.34 -15.85 -17.52
N TYR A 130 -0.76 -14.79 -16.87
CA TYR A 130 -0.62 -14.58 -15.43
C TYR A 130 -1.88 -13.96 -14.84
N LEU A 131 -2.30 -14.49 -13.71
CA LEU A 131 -3.41 -14.01 -12.91
C LEU A 131 -2.98 -14.01 -11.44
N GLU A 132 -3.27 -12.94 -10.71
CA GLU A 132 -3.13 -12.90 -9.25
C GLU A 132 -4.37 -12.30 -8.62
N GLU A 133 -4.88 -12.94 -7.57
CA GLU A 133 -6.03 -12.51 -6.79
C GLU A 133 -5.59 -12.14 -5.38
N TYR A 134 -6.17 -11.08 -4.84
CA TYR A 134 -5.81 -10.52 -3.53
C TYR A 134 -6.95 -10.61 -2.54
N LYS A 135 -6.63 -10.99 -1.29
CA LYS A 135 -7.55 -10.94 -0.16
C LYS A 135 -7.09 -9.88 0.84
N TRP A 136 -8.04 -9.12 1.33
CA TRP A 136 -7.82 -8.00 2.24
C TRP A 136 -8.42 -8.27 3.61
N ASP A 137 -7.70 -7.88 4.65
CA ASP A 137 -8.21 -7.73 6.02
C ASP A 137 -8.15 -6.24 6.39
N GLY A 138 -9.33 -5.59 6.40
CA GLY A 138 -9.42 -4.13 6.51
C GLY A 138 -8.68 -3.43 5.38
N MET A 139 -7.68 -2.64 5.75
CA MET A 139 -6.74 -2.00 4.81
C MET A 139 -5.48 -2.85 4.53
N ARG A 140 -5.34 -4.10 5.00
CA ARG A 140 -4.16 -4.96 4.83
C ARG A 140 -4.39 -6.01 3.77
N LEU A 141 -3.39 -6.26 2.94
CA LEU A 141 -3.35 -7.50 2.16
C LEU A 141 -3.12 -8.67 3.11
N ALA A 142 -4.11 -9.58 3.19
CA ALA A 142 -3.99 -10.78 4.01
C ALA A 142 -3.25 -11.88 3.26
N SER A 143 -3.59 -12.08 1.99
CA SER A 143 -2.97 -13.08 1.13
C SER A 143 -3.13 -12.72 -0.34
N SER A 144 -2.30 -13.35 -1.18
CA SER A 144 -2.51 -13.40 -2.62
C SER A 144 -2.42 -14.84 -3.13
N ARG A 145 -3.06 -15.09 -4.27
CA ARG A 145 -2.92 -16.33 -5.04
C ARG A 145 -2.67 -15.97 -6.49
N TRP A 146 -1.61 -16.54 -7.05
CA TRP A 146 -1.31 -16.39 -8.46
C TRP A 146 -1.37 -17.72 -9.22
N ASP A 147 -1.72 -17.65 -10.49
CA ASP A 147 -1.77 -18.74 -11.42
C ASP A 147 -1.08 -18.29 -12.73
N GLY A 148 -0.20 -19.12 -13.27
CA GLY A 148 0.51 -18.81 -14.52
C GLY A 148 1.46 -19.91 -14.97
N GLU A 149 1.63 -20.05 -16.29
CA GLU A 149 2.58 -20.98 -16.94
C GLU A 149 2.51 -22.45 -16.42
N GLY A 150 1.32 -22.92 -16.02
CA GLY A 150 1.13 -24.29 -15.52
C GLY A 150 1.39 -24.48 -14.04
N MET A 151 1.68 -23.38 -13.32
CA MET A 151 1.94 -23.36 -11.89
C MET A 151 0.95 -22.46 -11.16
N TRP A 152 0.85 -22.67 -9.85
CA TRP A 152 0.15 -21.78 -8.93
C TRP A 152 1.00 -21.48 -7.70
N GLY A 153 0.70 -20.37 -7.03
CA GLY A 153 1.29 -20.04 -5.74
C GLY A 153 0.35 -19.23 -4.87
N GLU A 154 0.54 -19.34 -3.57
CA GLU A 154 -0.14 -18.56 -2.55
C GLU A 154 0.87 -17.88 -1.65
N CYS A 155 0.59 -16.61 -1.32
CA CYS A 155 1.34 -15.85 -0.33
C CYS A 155 0.43 -15.44 0.82
N THR A 156 0.93 -15.56 2.05
CA THR A 156 0.28 -15.02 3.26
C THR A 156 1.22 -14.00 3.89
N PHE A 157 0.71 -12.79 4.15
CA PHE A 157 1.48 -11.68 4.70
C PHE A 157 1.32 -11.63 6.23
N ILE A 158 2.44 -11.57 6.94
CA ILE A 158 2.49 -11.54 8.41
C ILE A 158 3.02 -10.18 8.84
N TYR A 159 2.25 -9.49 9.68
CA TYR A 159 2.50 -8.11 10.10
C TYR A 159 2.93 -8.01 11.55
N ASN A 160 3.77 -7.03 11.88
CA ASN A 160 4.03 -6.63 13.25
C ASN A 160 2.91 -5.70 13.81
N ALA A 161 3.07 -5.27 15.06
CA ALA A 161 2.10 -4.36 15.70
C ALA A 161 2.02 -3.00 15.01
N ASP A 162 3.12 -2.50 14.42
CA ASP A 162 3.20 -1.23 13.71
C ASP A 162 2.61 -1.31 12.29
N GLY A 163 2.22 -2.52 11.85
CA GLY A 163 1.58 -2.75 10.56
C GLY A 163 2.54 -2.98 9.40
N TYR A 164 3.82 -3.22 9.65
CA TYR A 164 4.78 -3.61 8.62
C TYR A 164 4.83 -5.13 8.44
N VAL A 165 4.95 -5.59 7.19
CA VAL A 165 5.13 -7.02 6.89
C VAL A 165 6.48 -7.49 7.41
N THR A 166 6.49 -8.46 8.31
CA THR A 166 7.72 -9.04 8.86
C THR A 166 8.12 -10.34 8.20
N SER A 167 7.14 -11.04 7.63
CA SER A 167 7.41 -12.24 6.85
C SER A 167 6.31 -12.55 5.84
N ILE A 168 6.67 -13.28 4.80
CA ILE A 168 5.76 -13.80 3.79
C ILE A 168 5.91 -15.31 3.78
N ARG A 169 4.81 -16.02 4.00
CA ARG A 169 4.74 -17.46 3.79
C ARG A 169 4.24 -17.72 2.39
N SER A 170 5.01 -18.44 1.59
CA SER A 170 4.67 -18.81 0.22
C SER A 170 4.54 -20.32 0.09
N ALA A 171 3.56 -20.76 -0.69
CA ALA A 171 3.39 -22.14 -1.13
C ALA A 171 3.23 -22.16 -2.65
N GLU A 172 3.87 -23.09 -3.32
CA GLU A 172 3.88 -23.20 -4.78
C GLU A 172 3.68 -24.65 -5.20
N GLY A 173 3.06 -24.87 -6.36
CA GLY A 173 2.86 -26.20 -6.94
C GLY A 173 2.50 -26.14 -8.42
N ASP A 174 2.55 -27.31 -9.07
CA ASP A 174 1.96 -27.47 -10.41
C ASP A 174 0.43 -27.53 -10.30
N TYR A 175 -0.29 -27.25 -11.39
CA TYR A 175 -1.75 -27.37 -11.42
C TYR A 175 -2.21 -28.75 -10.95
N ASP A 176 -3.31 -28.76 -10.19
CA ASP A 176 -3.96 -29.96 -9.67
C ASP A 176 -3.11 -30.81 -8.69
N THR A 177 -1.98 -30.28 -8.22
CA THR A 177 -1.14 -30.95 -7.23
C THR A 177 -1.11 -30.20 -5.89
N PRO A 178 -0.85 -30.90 -4.77
CA PRO A 178 -0.52 -30.22 -3.52
C PRO A 178 0.72 -29.34 -3.68
N PRO A 179 0.95 -28.36 -2.77
CA PRO A 179 2.17 -27.56 -2.80
C PRO A 179 3.42 -28.43 -2.86
N SER A 180 4.26 -28.20 -3.86
CA SER A 180 5.56 -28.88 -4.02
C SER A 180 6.63 -28.24 -3.12
N SER A 181 6.43 -26.96 -2.75
CA SER A 181 7.30 -26.20 -1.85
C SER A 181 6.50 -25.28 -0.94
N THR A 182 7.06 -25.05 0.26
CA THR A 182 6.60 -24.00 1.18
C THR A 182 7.81 -23.30 1.74
N THR A 183 7.84 -21.98 1.63
CA THR A 183 8.93 -21.12 2.11
C THR A 183 8.42 -20.03 3.02
N THR A 184 9.30 -19.47 3.84
CA THR A 184 9.01 -18.27 4.63
C THR A 184 10.14 -17.28 4.43
N SER A 185 9.81 -16.16 3.81
CA SER A 185 10.71 -15.05 3.59
C SER A 185 10.61 -14.08 4.76
N GLN A 186 11.76 -13.74 5.38
CA GLN A 186 11.82 -12.72 6.42
C GLN A 186 12.09 -11.36 5.79
N ILE A 187 11.36 -10.34 6.26
CA ILE A 187 11.52 -8.94 5.84
C ILE A 187 12.18 -8.17 6.99
N THR A 188 13.25 -7.46 6.67
CA THR A 188 13.93 -6.55 7.60
C THR A 188 14.03 -5.17 6.97
N TYR A 189 13.39 -4.18 7.57
CA TYR A 189 13.46 -2.80 7.11
C TYR A 189 14.78 -2.18 7.54
N ILE A 190 15.41 -1.44 6.61
CA ILE A 190 16.72 -0.80 6.80
C ILE A 190 16.53 0.70 6.98
N ASP A 191 15.65 1.30 6.17
CA ASP A 191 15.50 2.74 6.11
C ASP A 191 14.04 3.14 5.84
N PHE A 192 13.64 4.29 6.39
CA PHE A 192 12.32 4.89 6.26
C PHE A 192 12.43 6.38 5.97
N ASP A 193 11.48 6.93 5.26
CA ASP A 193 11.35 8.37 5.08
C ASP A 193 10.57 9.05 6.23
N GLU A 194 10.38 10.37 6.12
CA GLU A 194 9.66 11.18 7.11
C GLU A 194 8.17 10.83 7.25
N TYR A 195 7.56 10.18 6.26
CA TYR A 195 6.19 9.70 6.30
C TYR A 195 6.09 8.27 6.86
N GLY A 196 7.22 7.63 7.16
CA GLY A 196 7.31 6.25 7.61
C GLY A 196 7.10 5.24 6.47
N ASN A 197 7.29 5.63 5.21
CA ASN A 197 7.38 4.68 4.12
C ASN A 197 8.79 4.08 4.09
N TRP A 198 8.90 2.78 3.96
CA TRP A 198 10.23 2.19 3.81
C TRP A 198 10.87 2.61 2.48
N THR A 199 12.15 2.89 2.50
CA THR A 199 12.95 3.24 1.32
C THR A 199 14.01 2.20 1.02
N ALA A 200 14.36 1.39 2.02
CA ALA A 200 15.21 0.22 1.86
C ALA A 200 14.79 -0.91 2.81
N ARG A 201 14.79 -2.15 2.30
CA ARG A 201 14.53 -3.35 3.10
C ARG A 201 15.34 -4.54 2.58
N LYS A 202 15.46 -5.59 3.40
CA LYS A 202 15.98 -6.91 2.99
C LYS A 202 14.83 -7.89 2.91
N ALA A 203 14.76 -8.61 1.80
CA ALA A 203 13.86 -9.73 1.59
C ALA A 203 14.66 -10.89 0.99
N ASN A 204 14.63 -12.08 1.58
CA ASN A 204 15.38 -13.26 1.09
C ASN A 204 16.88 -13.01 0.88
N GLY A 205 17.50 -12.17 1.71
CA GLY A 205 18.91 -11.81 1.61
C GLY A 205 19.25 -10.72 0.58
N ASN A 206 18.30 -10.35 -0.28
CA ASN A 206 18.45 -9.26 -1.24
C ASN A 206 18.03 -7.93 -0.62
N THR A 207 18.72 -6.85 -1.00
CA THR A 207 18.31 -5.50 -0.61
C THR A 207 17.44 -4.90 -1.71
N GLU A 208 16.21 -4.58 -1.34
CA GLU A 208 15.25 -3.83 -2.17
C GLU A 208 15.33 -2.35 -1.81
N ARG A 209 15.23 -1.50 -2.81
CA ARG A 209 15.20 -0.04 -2.64
C ARG A 209 14.09 0.54 -3.49
N ARG A 210 13.50 1.66 -3.00
CA ARG A 210 12.52 2.42 -3.75
C ARG A 210 12.71 3.91 -3.56
N ILE A 211 12.29 4.70 -4.53
CA ILE A 211 12.29 6.17 -4.49
C ILE A 211 10.84 6.61 -4.45
N ILE A 212 10.52 7.51 -3.53
CA ILE A 212 9.16 8.04 -3.36
C ILE A 212 9.23 9.55 -3.52
N GLU A 213 8.40 10.08 -4.42
CA GLU A 213 8.23 11.52 -4.62
C GLU A 213 6.85 11.93 -4.09
N TYR A 214 6.76 13.11 -3.50
CA TYR A 214 5.57 13.59 -2.81
C TYR A 214 5.00 14.85 -3.44
N TYR A 215 3.69 15.01 -3.38
CA TYR A 215 3.07 16.31 -3.59
C TYR A 215 3.49 17.29 -2.48
N PRO A 216 3.68 18.59 -2.80
CA PRO A 216 3.90 19.60 -1.78
C PRO A 216 2.73 19.64 -0.79
N VAL A 217 3.02 19.57 0.50
CA VAL A 217 2.04 19.83 1.56
C VAL A 217 2.01 21.34 1.76
N GLN A 218 0.91 21.97 1.36
CA GLN A 218 0.66 23.39 1.55
C GLN A 218 -0.02 23.64 2.89
#